data_ee82a3518710d1b936746fa285102ae1
#
_entry.id   ee82a3518710d1b936746fa285102ae1
#
_cell.length_a   1.000
_cell.length_b   1.000
_cell.length_c   1.000
_cell.angle_alpha   90.00
_cell.angle_beta   90.00
_cell.angle_gamma   90.00
#
_symmetry.space_group_name_H-M   'P 1'
#
loop_
_entity.id
_entity.type
_entity.pdbx_description
1 polymer ?
#
loop_
_entity_poly.entity_id
_entity_poly.type
_entity_poly.pdbx_seq_one_letter_code
_entity_poly.pdbx_strand_id
1 'polypeptide(L)'
;MDKTEACARKSNCPSDNFCVNAQRVYDSCSSKEYMEDLRVFFTKENHDLIEQAANVRIKDVNVINVLLGIESVPFNQGFYAVDETFFFDVSLDIFCPQSPCPSQVHGIATACKRVILFGSEGNVKTFASGSSTSPDVEPFTGKVLPRA
;
A
#
# COMPACT_ATOMS: atom_id res chain seq x y z
N MET A 1 -43.83 47.99 -40.65
CA MET A 1 -43.39 48.02 -39.27
C MET A 1 -43.65 46.66 -38.71
N ASP A 2 -42.62 45.84 -38.69
CA ASP A 2 -42.64 44.68 -37.87
C ASP A 2 -41.17 44.24 -37.63
N LYS A 3 -40.77 44.38 -36.37
CA LYS A 3 -39.45 44.05 -35.94
C LYS A 3 -39.41 42.56 -35.61
N THR A 4 -38.77 41.79 -36.45
CA THR A 4 -38.46 40.41 -36.13
C THR A 4 -37.24 40.43 -35.25
N GLU A 5 -37.46 40.32 -33.93
CA GLU A 5 -36.40 40.07 -32.98
C GLU A 5 -35.87 38.64 -33.19
N ALA A 6 -34.69 38.56 -33.75
CA ALA A 6 -33.93 37.31 -33.78
C ALA A 6 -33.57 36.92 -32.35
N CYS A 7 -34.30 35.95 -31.80
CA CYS A 7 -33.99 35.29 -30.56
C CYS A 7 -32.67 34.55 -30.71
N ALA A 8 -31.59 35.20 -30.32
CA ALA A 8 -30.32 34.54 -30.17
C ALA A 8 -30.44 33.54 -29.02
N ARG A 9 -30.72 32.30 -29.38
CA ARG A 9 -30.58 31.16 -28.42
C ARG A 9 -29.12 31.08 -28.04
N LYS A 10 -28.77 31.66 -26.88
CA LYS A 10 -27.60 31.28 -26.13
C LYS A 10 -27.77 29.80 -25.82
N SER A 11 -27.09 28.95 -26.55
CA SER A 11 -26.87 27.59 -26.14
C SER A 11 -26.04 27.62 -24.86
N ASN A 12 -26.70 27.71 -23.73
CA ASN A 12 -26.10 27.28 -22.46
C ASN A 12 -25.89 25.75 -22.58
N CYS A 13 -24.83 25.35 -23.25
CA CYS A 13 -24.23 24.09 -22.90
C CYS A 13 -23.61 24.31 -21.49
N PRO A 14 -24.13 23.72 -20.43
CA PRO A 14 -23.39 23.67 -19.21
C PRO A 14 -22.10 22.95 -19.55
N SER A 15 -21.00 23.67 -19.50
CA SER A 15 -19.69 23.02 -19.50
C SER A 15 -19.58 22.33 -18.15
N ASP A 16 -20.21 21.17 -18.05
CA ASP A 16 -20.03 20.28 -16.90
C ASP A 16 -18.61 19.74 -16.99
N ASN A 17 -17.68 20.57 -16.59
CA ASN A 17 -16.31 20.17 -16.37
C ASN A 17 -16.30 19.32 -15.11
N PHE A 18 -16.29 18.01 -15.28
CA PHE A 18 -16.12 17.09 -14.16
C PHE A 18 -14.63 17.03 -13.83
N CYS A 19 -14.29 17.40 -12.60
CA CYS A 19 -12.96 17.17 -12.07
C CYS A 19 -12.92 15.75 -11.49
N VAL A 20 -12.14 14.88 -12.11
CA VAL A 20 -11.92 13.51 -11.64
C VAL A 20 -10.55 13.45 -10.97
N ASN A 21 -10.53 13.17 -9.68
CA ASN A 21 -9.31 12.83 -8.98
C ASN A 21 -9.15 11.32 -8.97
N ALA A 22 -8.19 10.81 -9.73
CA ALA A 22 -7.94 9.37 -9.84
C ALA A 22 -6.48 9.06 -9.48
N GLN A 23 -6.28 7.93 -8.82
CA GLN A 23 -4.96 7.40 -8.57
C GLN A 23 -4.52 6.54 -9.75
N ARG A 24 -3.25 6.62 -10.12
CA ARG A 24 -2.65 5.80 -11.17
C ARG A 24 -1.64 4.84 -10.54
N VAL A 25 -1.75 3.57 -10.89
CA VAL A 25 -0.69 2.59 -10.61
C VAL A 25 0.41 2.78 -11.64
N TYR A 26 1.61 3.11 -11.20
CA TYR A 26 2.78 3.30 -12.06
C TYR A 26 3.52 2.00 -12.31
N ASP A 27 3.66 1.19 -11.26
CA ASP A 27 4.40 -0.06 -11.33
C ASP A 27 3.85 -1.04 -10.30
N SER A 28 4.11 -2.33 -10.50
CA SER A 28 3.75 -3.39 -9.57
C SER A 28 4.72 -4.56 -9.71
N CYS A 29 5.04 -5.20 -8.62
CA CYS A 29 5.82 -6.43 -8.64
C CYS A 29 5.12 -7.52 -7.83
N SER A 30 5.42 -8.77 -8.18
CA SER A 30 5.03 -9.93 -7.38
C SER A 30 6.25 -10.79 -7.15
N SER A 31 6.38 -11.34 -5.96
CA SER A 31 7.43 -12.30 -5.68
C SER A 31 6.94 -13.38 -4.72
N LYS A 32 7.60 -14.52 -4.79
CA LYS A 32 7.46 -15.60 -3.82
C LYS A 32 8.81 -15.79 -3.18
N GLU A 33 8.84 -15.72 -1.87
CA GLU A 33 10.07 -15.89 -1.11
C GLU A 33 9.85 -16.99 -0.07
N TYR A 34 10.89 -17.75 0.15
CA TYR A 34 10.97 -18.70 1.24
C TYR A 34 11.79 -18.05 2.36
N MET A 35 11.20 -17.89 3.53
CA MET A 35 11.86 -17.32 4.70
C MET A 35 12.24 -18.46 5.63
N GLU A 36 13.54 -18.72 5.74
CA GLU A 36 14.09 -19.67 6.69
C GLU A 36 14.33 -18.98 8.03
N ASP A 37 14.23 -19.74 9.11
CA ASP A 37 14.58 -19.34 10.47
C ASP A 37 13.90 -18.07 10.97
N LEU A 38 12.63 -17.87 10.58
CA LEU A 38 11.86 -16.73 11.04
C LEU A 38 11.64 -16.81 12.55
N ARG A 39 12.23 -15.85 13.28
CA ARG A 39 12.12 -15.80 14.74
C ARG A 39 10.73 -15.33 15.16
N VAL A 40 10.08 -16.14 16.01
CA VAL A 40 8.78 -15.81 16.61
C VAL A 40 8.99 -15.38 18.06
N PHE A 41 8.44 -14.23 18.44
CA PHE A 41 8.50 -13.68 19.77
C PHE A 41 7.21 -14.00 20.53
N PHE A 42 7.35 -14.58 21.71
CA PHE A 42 6.24 -14.92 22.58
C PHE A 42 6.30 -14.11 23.87
N THR A 43 5.17 -13.98 24.56
CA THR A 43 5.16 -13.49 25.94
C THR A 43 5.89 -14.48 26.85
N LYS A 44 6.36 -14.02 28.02
CA LYS A 44 7.09 -14.88 28.95
C LYS A 44 6.28 -16.10 29.36
N GLU A 45 4.99 -15.92 29.65
CA GLU A 45 4.08 -17.00 30.03
C GLU A 45 3.95 -18.06 28.93
N ASN A 46 3.83 -17.62 27.68
CA ASN A 46 3.74 -18.52 26.53
C ASN A 46 5.08 -19.23 26.26
N HIS A 47 6.20 -18.57 26.53
CA HIS A 47 7.52 -19.17 26.39
C HIS A 47 7.71 -20.32 27.40
N ASP A 48 7.32 -20.12 28.66
CA ASP A 48 7.39 -21.16 29.69
C ASP A 48 6.52 -22.38 29.34
N LEU A 49 5.37 -22.17 28.70
CA LEU A 49 4.52 -23.26 28.20
C LEU A 49 5.18 -24.01 27.04
N ILE A 50 5.83 -23.31 26.14
CA ILE A 50 6.54 -23.90 24.99
C ILE A 50 7.71 -24.76 25.47
N GLU A 51 8.46 -24.31 26.48
CA GLU A 51 9.59 -25.08 27.04
C GLU A 51 9.16 -26.40 27.71
N GLN A 52 7.93 -26.44 28.25
CA GLN A 52 7.36 -27.64 28.89
C GLN A 52 6.62 -28.56 27.90
N ALA A 53 6.55 -28.18 26.63
CA ALA A 53 5.80 -28.89 25.61
C ALA A 53 6.47 -30.21 25.20
N ALA A 54 5.68 -31.27 25.08
CA ALA A 54 6.13 -32.50 24.45
C ALA A 54 6.13 -32.39 22.92
N ASN A 55 5.23 -31.58 22.37
CA ASN A 55 5.13 -31.33 20.93
C ASN A 55 4.53 -29.93 20.67
N VAL A 56 4.95 -29.30 19.59
CA VAL A 56 4.46 -27.99 19.14
C VAL A 56 4.09 -28.09 17.67
N ARG A 57 2.91 -27.60 17.31
CA ARG A 57 2.45 -27.54 15.91
C ARG A 57 2.02 -26.14 15.55
N ILE A 58 2.43 -25.70 14.38
CA ILE A 58 1.90 -24.46 13.79
C ILE A 58 0.46 -24.73 13.40
N LYS A 59 -0.46 -23.90 13.89
CA LYS A 59 -1.86 -23.94 13.56
C LYS A 59 -2.19 -23.01 12.40
N ASP A 60 -1.75 -21.75 12.52
CA ASP A 60 -2.04 -20.70 11.55
C ASP A 60 -0.98 -19.61 11.57
N VAL A 61 -0.84 -18.92 10.42
CA VAL A 61 0.06 -17.76 10.27
C VAL A 61 -0.69 -16.70 9.46
N ASN A 62 -0.95 -15.55 10.08
CA ASN A 62 -1.68 -14.45 9.46
C ASN A 62 -0.83 -13.18 9.43
N VAL A 63 -0.93 -12.42 8.34
CA VAL A 63 -0.37 -11.06 8.28
C VAL A 63 -1.31 -10.12 9.03
N ILE A 64 -0.82 -9.51 10.11
CA ILE A 64 -1.62 -8.57 10.93
C ILE A 64 -1.36 -7.12 10.59
N ASN A 65 -0.17 -6.82 10.09
CA ASN A 65 0.18 -5.45 9.69
C ASN A 65 1.31 -5.46 8.68
N VAL A 66 1.36 -4.39 7.85
CA VAL A 66 2.47 -4.11 6.95
C VAL A 66 2.82 -2.63 7.08
N LEU A 67 4.05 -2.34 7.43
CA LEU A 67 4.58 -0.97 7.40
C LEU A 67 5.32 -0.76 6.09
N LEU A 68 5.06 0.39 5.46
CA LEU A 68 5.66 0.76 4.19
C LEU A 68 6.50 2.03 4.38
N GLY A 69 7.75 1.97 3.94
CA GLY A 69 8.64 3.11 3.81
C GLY A 69 8.96 3.34 2.34
N ILE A 70 8.96 4.59 1.89
CA ILE A 70 9.27 4.94 0.51
C ILE A 70 10.43 5.94 0.49
N GLU A 71 11.49 5.59 -0.22
CA GLU A 71 12.66 6.43 -0.41
C GLU A 71 13.00 6.55 -1.90
N SER A 72 13.41 7.75 -2.35
CA SER A 72 13.89 7.93 -3.72
C SER A 72 15.25 7.26 -3.90
N VAL A 73 15.42 6.52 -5.00
CA VAL A 73 16.70 5.91 -5.33
C VAL A 73 17.66 7.00 -5.82
N PRO A 74 18.84 7.18 -5.19
CA PRO A 74 19.81 8.17 -5.62
C PRO A 74 20.24 7.94 -7.07
N PHE A 75 20.36 9.03 -7.83
CA PHE A 75 20.78 9.05 -9.25
C PHE A 75 19.85 8.38 -10.26
N ASN A 76 18.73 7.77 -9.80
CA ASN A 76 17.70 7.17 -10.66
C ASN A 76 16.37 7.89 -10.48
N GLN A 77 16.13 8.92 -11.30
CA GLN A 77 14.89 9.68 -11.25
C GLN A 77 13.68 8.79 -11.56
N GLY A 78 12.65 8.93 -10.78
CA GLY A 78 11.40 8.18 -10.95
C GLY A 78 11.40 6.79 -10.33
N PHE A 79 12.53 6.32 -9.81
CA PHE A 79 12.59 5.05 -9.10
C PHE A 79 12.60 5.28 -7.58
N TYR A 80 11.88 4.42 -6.88
CA TYR A 80 11.72 4.47 -5.44
C TYR A 80 11.98 3.09 -4.85
N ALA A 81 12.73 3.07 -3.76
CA ALA A 81 12.85 1.91 -2.92
C ALA A 81 11.67 1.89 -1.96
N VAL A 82 10.95 0.78 -1.94
CA VAL A 82 9.84 0.52 -1.02
C VAL A 82 10.32 -0.52 -0.02
N ASP A 83 10.42 -0.09 1.24
CA ASP A 83 10.75 -0.96 2.36
C ASP A 83 9.45 -1.47 2.99
N GLU A 84 9.27 -2.77 2.99
CA GLU A 84 8.11 -3.46 3.51
C GLU A 84 8.49 -4.20 4.78
N THR A 85 7.81 -3.90 5.89
CA THR A 85 7.96 -4.65 7.13
C THR A 85 6.65 -5.34 7.43
N PHE A 86 6.64 -6.66 7.31
CA PHE A 86 5.50 -7.52 7.59
C PHE A 86 5.51 -7.95 9.05
N PHE A 87 4.34 -7.93 9.66
CA PHE A 87 4.09 -8.49 10.98
C PHE A 87 3.13 -9.65 10.85
N PHE A 88 3.54 -10.80 11.38
CA PHE A 88 2.77 -12.03 11.35
C PHE A 88 2.30 -12.38 12.76
N ASP A 89 1.03 -12.77 12.89
CA ASP A 89 0.55 -13.52 14.05
C ASP A 89 0.73 -15.00 13.77
N VAL A 90 1.49 -15.66 14.63
CA VAL A 90 1.77 -17.09 14.53
C VAL A 90 1.05 -17.80 15.68
N SER A 91 0.07 -18.63 15.33
CA SER A 91 -0.68 -19.45 16.29
C SER A 91 -0.08 -20.83 16.36
N LEU A 92 0.23 -21.28 17.57
CA LEU A 92 0.77 -22.61 17.85
C LEU A 92 -0.18 -23.40 18.75
N ASP A 93 -0.32 -24.69 18.48
CA ASP A 93 -0.93 -25.66 19.39
C ASP A 93 0.18 -26.36 20.18
N ILE A 94 0.14 -26.20 21.49
CA ILE A 94 1.12 -26.74 22.44
C ILE A 94 0.53 -27.99 23.11
N PHE A 95 1.22 -29.12 22.96
CA PHE A 95 0.85 -30.39 23.56
C PHE A 95 1.72 -30.66 24.78
N CYS A 96 1.17 -30.54 25.97
CA CYS A 96 1.85 -30.88 27.20
C CYS A 96 1.51 -32.29 27.65
N PRO A 97 2.46 -33.07 28.20
CA PRO A 97 2.22 -34.45 28.63
C PRO A 97 1.13 -34.59 29.69
N GLN A 98 0.87 -33.51 30.43
CA GLN A 98 -0.05 -33.48 31.58
C GLN A 98 -1.46 -33.03 31.17
N SER A 99 -1.66 -32.56 29.93
CA SER A 99 -2.95 -32.03 29.46
C SER A 99 -3.48 -32.85 28.30
N PRO A 100 -4.73 -33.34 28.34
CA PRO A 100 -5.32 -34.10 27.24
C PRO A 100 -5.68 -33.19 26.03
N CYS A 101 -5.76 -31.89 26.23
CA CYS A 101 -6.09 -30.92 25.19
C CYS A 101 -4.90 -29.99 24.91
N PRO A 102 -4.66 -29.63 23.63
CA PRO A 102 -3.62 -28.65 23.31
C PRO A 102 -3.99 -27.26 23.82
N SER A 103 -2.99 -26.53 24.28
CA SER A 103 -3.11 -25.10 24.61
C SER A 103 -2.69 -24.29 23.41
N GLN A 104 -3.48 -23.28 23.04
CA GLN A 104 -3.16 -22.39 21.95
C GLN A 104 -2.38 -21.20 22.47
N VAL A 105 -1.25 -20.87 21.82
CA VAL A 105 -0.44 -19.67 22.10
C VAL A 105 -0.24 -18.88 20.82
N HIS A 106 -0.09 -17.56 20.97
CA HIS A 106 0.16 -16.62 19.90
C HIS A 106 1.52 -15.98 20.09
N GLY A 107 2.23 -15.81 18.99
CA GLY A 107 3.49 -15.11 18.91
C GLY A 107 3.54 -14.19 17.70
N ILE A 108 4.46 -13.22 17.74
CA ILE A 108 4.65 -12.26 16.65
C ILE A 108 5.99 -12.55 15.96
N ALA A 109 5.95 -12.65 14.66
CA ALA A 109 7.13 -12.69 13.81
C ALA A 109 7.17 -11.46 12.90
N THR A 110 8.38 -11.05 12.50
CA THR A 110 8.58 -9.92 11.59
C THR A 110 9.51 -10.32 10.46
N ALA A 111 9.18 -9.86 9.25
CA ALA A 111 10.06 -9.98 8.10
C ALA A 111 10.12 -8.66 7.33
N CYS A 112 11.29 -8.35 6.80
CA CYS A 112 11.51 -7.12 6.02
C CYS A 112 11.86 -7.49 4.58
N LYS A 113 11.36 -6.67 3.65
CA LYS A 113 11.65 -6.78 2.24
C LYS A 113 11.87 -5.40 1.65
N ARG A 114 12.76 -5.29 0.68
CA ARG A 114 12.97 -4.08 -0.11
C ARG A 114 12.75 -4.39 -1.59
N VAL A 115 11.95 -3.56 -2.25
CA VAL A 115 11.75 -3.62 -3.69
C VAL A 115 11.99 -2.25 -4.30
N ILE A 116 12.37 -2.20 -5.58
CA ILE A 116 12.53 -0.96 -6.32
C ILE A 116 11.45 -0.91 -7.39
N LEU A 117 10.64 0.14 -7.34
CA LEU A 117 9.54 0.36 -8.27
C LEU A 117 9.65 1.72 -8.94
N PHE A 118 9.08 1.84 -10.13
CA PHE A 118 8.97 3.10 -10.83
C PHE A 118 7.72 3.85 -10.37
N GLY A 119 7.90 5.05 -9.82
CA GLY A 119 6.80 5.83 -9.25
C GLY A 119 6.50 7.15 -9.93
N SER A 120 7.19 7.53 -10.95
CA SER A 120 7.20 8.79 -11.69
C SER A 120 8.29 9.77 -11.25
N GLU A 121 8.65 10.65 -12.14
CA GLU A 121 9.69 11.68 -11.92
C GLU A 121 9.26 12.80 -10.95
N GLY A 122 8.10 12.67 -10.32
CA GLY A 122 7.59 13.61 -9.32
C GLY A 122 6.98 14.88 -9.92
N ASN A 123 6.77 14.93 -11.22
CA ASN A 123 6.09 16.05 -11.89
C ASN A 123 4.59 15.75 -11.99
N VAL A 124 3.76 16.65 -11.48
CA VAL A 124 2.32 16.60 -11.73
C VAL A 124 2.09 17.02 -13.18
N LYS A 125 1.56 16.12 -13.99
CA LYS A 125 1.09 16.45 -15.35
C LYS A 125 -0.40 16.68 -15.29
N THR A 126 -0.83 17.91 -15.60
CA THR A 126 -2.25 18.23 -15.73
C THR A 126 -2.64 18.05 -17.18
N PHE A 127 -3.63 17.22 -17.43
CA PHE A 127 -4.23 17.04 -18.74
C PHE A 127 -5.61 17.70 -18.74
N ALA A 128 -5.79 18.71 -19.57
CA ALA A 128 -7.11 19.31 -19.80
C ALA A 128 -7.68 18.78 -21.12
N SER A 129 -8.91 18.28 -21.08
CA SER A 129 -9.66 17.95 -22.29
C SER A 129 -10.36 19.23 -22.77
N GLY A 130 -9.92 19.78 -23.87
CA GLY A 130 -10.50 20.99 -24.42
C GLY A 130 -9.42 21.85 -25.06
N SER A 131 -9.67 22.21 -26.30
CA SER A 131 -8.83 23.14 -27.05
C SER A 131 -8.91 24.50 -26.38
N SER A 132 -7.86 24.91 -25.78
CA SER A 132 -7.27 26.24 -25.84
C SER A 132 -6.31 26.44 -24.70
N THR A 133 -5.19 26.84 -25.06
CA THR A 133 -4.15 27.48 -24.29
C THR A 133 -4.74 28.52 -23.33
N SER A 134 -5.14 28.11 -22.12
CA SER A 134 -5.34 29.04 -21.05
C SER A 134 -3.99 29.27 -20.37
N PRO A 135 -3.43 30.47 -20.42
CA PRO A 135 -2.13 30.76 -19.85
C PRO A 135 -2.13 30.82 -18.31
N ASP A 136 -3.26 30.58 -17.67
CA ASP A 136 -3.45 30.85 -16.24
C ASP A 136 -3.46 29.62 -15.34
N VAL A 137 -3.16 28.44 -15.88
CA VAL A 137 -2.96 27.27 -15.01
C VAL A 137 -1.49 27.19 -14.66
N GLU A 138 -1.12 27.79 -13.53
CA GLU A 138 0.20 27.59 -12.96
C GLU A 138 0.42 26.08 -12.71
N PRO A 139 1.49 25.50 -13.27
CA PRO A 139 1.79 24.12 -13.00
C PRO A 139 2.07 23.95 -11.51
N PHE A 140 1.28 23.12 -10.85
CA PHE A 140 1.50 22.76 -9.45
C PHE A 140 2.88 22.08 -9.34
N THR A 141 3.88 22.84 -8.90
CA THR A 141 5.28 22.41 -8.80
C THR A 141 5.59 21.66 -7.50
N GLY A 142 4.56 21.19 -6.80
CA GLY A 142 4.72 20.36 -5.62
C GLY A 142 5.24 18.97 -5.99
N LYS A 143 6.40 18.58 -5.43
CA LYS A 143 6.93 17.22 -5.57
C LYS A 143 6.04 16.29 -4.75
N VAL A 144 5.17 15.54 -5.41
CA VAL A 144 4.30 14.57 -4.75
C VAL A 144 4.98 13.21 -4.82
N LEU A 145 5.31 12.65 -3.66
CA LEU A 145 5.82 11.28 -3.57
C LEU A 145 4.72 10.27 -3.91
N PRO A 146 5.05 9.18 -4.60
CA PRO A 146 4.13 8.09 -4.82
C PRO A 146 3.71 7.47 -3.48
N ARG A 147 2.55 6.80 -3.48
CA ARG A 147 2.06 6.02 -2.35
C ARG A 147 2.16 4.54 -2.70
N ALA A 148 2.62 3.76 -1.77
CA ALA A 148 2.59 2.30 -1.83
C ALA A 148 1.38 1.75 -1.06
#